data_07b1abb2055691d4369b1957153a7744
#
_entry.id   07b1abb2055691d4369b1957153a7744
#
_cell.length_a   1.000
_cell.length_b   1.000
_cell.length_c   1.000
_cell.angle_alpha   90.00
_cell.angle_beta   90.00
_cell.angle_gamma   90.00
#
_symmetry.space_group_name_H-M   'P 1'
#
loop_
_entity.id
_entity.type
_entity.pdbx_description
1 polymer ?
#
loop_
_entity_poly.entity_id
_entity_poly.type
_entity_poly.pdbx_seq_one_letter_code
_entity_poly.pdbx_strand_id
1 'polypeptide(L)'
;MANAFKNKGIDLTDTMQTMYTTPASKESVIHSVFLTNITEGYEAFVSLSVNDVSASQDYKILHRALVKPGSTLTFDKPINLEAGDSIKVSASDNNLMTAFLSVLEVS
;
A
#
# COMPACT_ATOMS: atom_id res chain seq x y z
N MET A 1 13.17 -19.24 -13.89
CA MET A 1 12.18 -18.16 -13.70
C MET A 1 11.09 -18.67 -12.78
N ALA A 2 10.76 -17.94 -11.76
CA ALA A 2 9.76 -18.36 -10.79
C ALA A 2 8.88 -17.18 -10.39
N ASN A 3 7.57 -17.43 -10.37
CA ASN A 3 6.63 -16.47 -9.79
C ASN A 3 6.45 -16.80 -8.32
N ALA A 4 6.29 -15.79 -7.51
CA ALA A 4 6.12 -15.97 -6.08
C ALA A 4 5.01 -15.07 -5.57
N PHE A 5 4.09 -15.65 -4.81
CA PHE A 5 3.08 -14.88 -4.10
C PHE A 5 3.65 -14.47 -2.76
N LYS A 6 3.49 -13.19 -2.42
CA LYS A 6 3.98 -12.64 -1.16
C LYS A 6 2.95 -11.72 -0.55
N ASN A 7 3.13 -11.43 0.71
CA ASN A 7 2.29 -10.46 1.40
C ASN A 7 3.15 -9.63 2.35
N LYS A 8 2.59 -8.52 2.80
CA LYS A 8 3.24 -7.68 3.80
C LYS A 8 2.20 -6.88 4.55
N GLY A 9 2.39 -6.79 5.87
CA GLY A 9 1.56 -5.95 6.72
C GLY A 9 2.41 -4.96 7.47
N ILE A 10 1.88 -3.76 7.68
CA ILE A 10 2.54 -2.72 8.48
C ILE A 10 1.51 -1.95 9.30
N ASP A 11 1.97 -1.35 10.38
CA ASP A 11 1.20 -0.35 11.11
C ASP A 11 1.43 1.00 10.44
N LEU A 12 0.37 1.75 10.20
CA LEU A 12 0.47 3.05 9.55
C LEU A 12 0.77 4.14 10.54
N THR A 13 1.51 5.13 10.08
CA THR A 13 1.80 6.35 10.85
C THR A 13 1.36 7.56 10.03
N ASP A 14 1.49 8.75 10.63
CA ASP A 14 1.17 9.99 9.93
C ASP A 14 2.25 10.41 8.94
N THR A 15 3.33 9.65 8.85
CA THR A 15 4.41 9.87 7.89
C THR A 15 4.31 8.83 6.77
N MET A 16 4.51 9.27 5.53
CA MET A 16 4.50 8.37 4.38
C MET A 16 5.61 7.33 4.51
N GLN A 17 5.23 6.05 4.45
CA GLN A 17 6.16 4.93 4.59
C GLN A 17 6.18 4.12 3.29
N THR A 18 7.34 3.58 2.96
CA THR A 18 7.42 2.60 1.88
C THR A 18 6.97 1.25 2.42
N MET A 19 5.85 0.77 1.89
CA MET A 19 5.29 -0.51 2.33
C MET A 19 5.89 -1.69 1.61
N TYR A 20 6.14 -1.53 0.31
CA TYR A 20 6.65 -2.61 -0.53
C TYR A 20 7.45 -2.02 -1.68
N THR A 21 8.59 -2.64 -2.00
CA THR A 21 9.40 -2.27 -3.15
C THR A 21 9.62 -3.51 -4.01
N THR A 22 9.34 -3.38 -5.30
CA THR A 22 9.59 -4.47 -6.26
C THR A 22 11.09 -4.73 -6.35
N PRO A 23 11.52 -5.98 -6.15
CA PRO A 23 12.94 -6.31 -6.24
C PRO A 23 13.53 -6.01 -7.61
N ALA A 24 14.83 -5.76 -7.63
CA ALA A 24 15.56 -5.60 -8.87
C ALA A 24 15.42 -6.86 -9.73
N SER A 25 15.30 -6.67 -11.03
CA SER A 25 15.15 -7.76 -12.00
C SER A 25 13.83 -8.52 -11.92
N LYS A 26 12.84 -7.95 -11.22
CA LYS A 26 11.49 -8.53 -11.16
C LYS A 26 10.45 -7.49 -11.52
N GLU A 27 9.25 -7.97 -11.80
CA GLU A 27 8.05 -7.17 -11.90
C GLU A 27 7.08 -7.64 -10.84
N SER A 28 6.15 -6.80 -10.44
CA SER A 28 5.17 -7.16 -9.42
C SER A 28 3.78 -6.76 -9.84
N VAL A 29 2.80 -7.53 -9.40
CA VAL A 29 1.39 -7.17 -9.52
C VAL A 29 0.83 -7.13 -8.10
N ILE A 30 0.43 -5.96 -7.65
CA ILE A 30 -0.26 -5.83 -6.37
C ILE A 30 -1.70 -6.25 -6.59
N HIS A 31 -2.12 -7.32 -5.93
CA HIS A 31 -3.49 -7.84 -6.08
C HIS A 31 -4.48 -7.02 -5.30
N SER A 32 -4.13 -6.70 -4.07
CA SER A 32 -5.03 -5.92 -3.22
C SER A 32 -4.27 -5.32 -2.05
N VAL A 33 -4.80 -4.20 -1.54
CA VAL A 33 -4.29 -3.55 -0.34
C VAL A 33 -5.48 -3.37 0.60
N PHE A 34 -5.34 -3.89 1.83
CA PHE A 34 -6.38 -3.78 2.85
C PHE A 34 -5.94 -2.72 3.85
N LEU A 35 -6.75 -1.70 4.01
CA LEU A 35 -6.44 -0.55 4.86
C LEU A 35 -7.50 -0.52 5.95
N THR A 36 -7.12 -0.90 7.16
CA THR A 36 -8.06 -1.14 8.24
C THR A 36 -7.90 -0.11 9.35
N ASN A 37 -9.01 0.51 9.72
CA ASN A 37 -9.07 1.36 10.92
C ASN A 37 -9.34 0.45 12.11
N ILE A 38 -8.33 0.31 12.97
CA ILE A 38 -8.39 -0.62 14.10
C ILE A 38 -8.95 0.02 15.36
N THR A 39 -9.45 1.25 15.27
CA THR A 39 -10.02 1.93 16.43
C THR A 39 -11.51 1.66 16.52
N GLU A 40 -12.10 1.99 17.68
CA GLU A 40 -13.53 1.82 17.88
C GLU A 40 -14.27 3.17 17.85
N GLY A 41 -13.56 4.28 17.85
CA GLY A 41 -14.21 5.57 17.97
C GLY A 41 -13.63 6.72 17.13
N TYR A 42 -12.58 6.48 16.35
CA TYR A 42 -11.93 7.54 15.59
C TYR A 42 -11.98 7.28 14.11
N GLU A 43 -12.38 8.27 13.34
CA GLU A 43 -12.22 8.24 11.90
C GLU A 43 -10.74 8.42 11.54
N ALA A 44 -10.31 7.82 10.45
CA ALA A 44 -8.97 7.98 9.95
C ALA A 44 -9.00 8.20 8.44
N PHE A 45 -7.98 8.87 7.92
CA PHE A 45 -7.83 9.07 6.49
C PHE A 45 -6.54 8.38 6.05
N VAL A 46 -6.57 7.77 4.89
CA VAL A 46 -5.42 7.02 4.39
C VAL A 46 -5.04 7.52 3.01
N SER A 47 -3.74 7.59 2.75
CA SER A 47 -3.19 7.91 1.44
C SER A 47 -2.33 6.76 0.97
N LEU A 48 -2.48 6.41 -0.31
CA LEU A 48 -1.74 5.33 -0.97
C LEU A 48 -1.15 5.90 -2.25
N SER A 49 0.15 5.73 -2.43
CA SER A 49 0.86 6.23 -3.61
C SER A 49 1.74 5.15 -4.20
N VAL A 50 1.99 5.28 -5.50
CA VAL A 50 2.99 4.48 -6.21
C VAL A 50 4.16 5.39 -6.51
N ASN A 51 5.36 4.98 -6.09
CA ASN A 51 6.59 5.64 -6.53
C ASN A 51 7.05 4.97 -7.81
N ASP A 52 7.01 5.72 -8.91
CA ASP A 52 7.45 5.26 -10.22
C ASP A 52 8.87 5.75 -10.45
N VAL A 53 9.86 4.85 -10.32
CA VAL A 53 11.25 5.24 -10.41
C VAL A 53 11.64 5.69 -11.82
N SER A 54 11.02 5.13 -12.85
CA SER A 54 11.32 5.54 -14.22
C SER A 54 10.88 6.97 -14.52
N ALA A 55 9.83 7.42 -13.85
CA ALA A 55 9.35 8.80 -13.96
C ALA A 55 9.89 9.71 -12.87
N SER A 56 10.56 9.15 -11.87
CA SER A 56 11.05 9.86 -10.68
C SER A 56 9.93 10.63 -9.98
N GLN A 57 8.78 10.00 -9.83
CA GLN A 57 7.58 10.67 -9.34
C GLN A 57 6.69 9.72 -8.56
N ASP A 58 6.02 10.27 -7.53
CA ASP A 58 4.96 9.58 -6.81
C ASP A 58 3.62 9.92 -7.44
N TYR A 59 2.79 8.91 -7.62
CA TYR A 59 1.42 9.08 -8.08
C TYR A 59 0.46 8.62 -7.00
N LYS A 60 -0.48 9.47 -6.63
CA LYS A 60 -1.47 9.14 -5.61
C LYS A 60 -2.57 8.27 -6.21
N ILE A 61 -2.82 7.14 -5.55
CA ILE A 61 -3.94 6.25 -5.88
C ILE A 61 -5.12 6.60 -4.98
N LEU A 62 -4.86 6.77 -3.68
CA LEU A 62 -5.85 7.25 -2.71
C LEU A 62 -5.27 8.49 -2.05
N HIS A 63 -6.07 9.54 -2.00
CA HIS A 63 -5.67 10.79 -1.33
C HIS A 63 -6.64 11.07 -0.21
N ARG A 64 -6.20 10.85 1.04
CA ARG A 64 -6.97 11.09 2.24
C ARG A 64 -8.37 10.46 2.18
N ALA A 65 -8.41 9.18 1.82
CA ALA A 65 -9.65 8.43 1.80
C ALA A 65 -10.11 8.14 3.22
N LEU A 66 -11.38 8.38 3.50
CA LEU A 66 -11.93 8.18 4.84
C LEU A 66 -12.14 6.70 5.12
N VAL A 67 -11.69 6.26 6.29
CA VAL A 67 -11.96 4.92 6.79
C VAL A 67 -12.60 5.03 8.16
N LYS A 68 -13.84 4.58 8.27
CA LYS A 68 -14.59 4.67 9.52
C LYS A 68 -14.05 3.70 10.56
N PRO A 69 -14.30 3.97 11.86
CA PRO A 69 -13.82 3.06 12.91
C PRO A 69 -14.28 1.62 12.66
N GLY A 70 -13.36 0.68 12.83
CA GLY A 70 -13.66 -0.74 12.68
C GLY A 70 -13.86 -1.21 11.25
N SER A 71 -13.63 -0.34 10.26
CA SER A 71 -13.86 -0.67 8.84
C SER A 71 -12.55 -0.90 8.11
N THR A 72 -12.66 -1.59 6.98
CA THR A 72 -11.53 -1.81 6.07
C THR A 72 -11.88 -1.22 4.71
N LEU A 73 -10.99 -0.38 4.20
CA LEU A 73 -11.02 0.06 2.82
C LEU A 73 -10.14 -0.89 2.01
N THR A 74 -10.74 -1.58 1.06
CA THR A 74 -10.01 -2.52 0.22
C THR A 74 -9.77 -1.89 -1.14
N PHE A 75 -8.52 -1.77 -1.53
CA PHE A 75 -8.16 -1.42 -2.89
C PHE A 75 -7.84 -2.72 -3.61
N ASP A 76 -8.76 -3.18 -4.46
CA ASP A 76 -8.69 -4.51 -5.06
C ASP A 76 -8.45 -4.51 -6.56
N LYS A 77 -8.07 -3.38 -7.12
CA LYS A 77 -7.67 -3.30 -8.52
C LYS A 77 -6.19 -3.57 -8.65
N PRO A 78 -5.77 -4.32 -9.67
CA PRO A 78 -4.34 -4.65 -9.83
C PRO A 78 -3.51 -3.40 -10.08
N ILE A 79 -2.34 -3.35 -9.45
CA ILE A 79 -1.34 -2.32 -9.71
C ILE A 79 -0.09 -3.02 -10.21
N ASN A 80 0.32 -2.71 -11.43
CA ASN A 80 1.55 -3.27 -11.99
C ASN A 80 2.73 -2.39 -11.60
N LEU A 81 3.80 -3.02 -11.14
CA LEU A 81 5.02 -2.33 -10.74
C LEU A 81 6.21 -2.88 -11.51
N GLU A 82 7.03 -2.00 -12.00
CA GLU A 82 8.33 -2.35 -12.59
C GLU A 82 9.38 -2.46 -11.49
N ALA A 83 10.53 -3.03 -11.83
CA ALA A 83 11.63 -3.19 -10.88
C ALA A 83 11.96 -1.85 -10.21
N GLY A 84 12.04 -1.85 -8.91
CA GLY A 84 12.35 -0.65 -8.13
C GLY A 84 11.16 0.21 -7.76
N ASP A 85 10.01 0.04 -8.41
CA ASP A 85 8.80 0.77 -8.04
C ASP A 85 8.30 0.34 -6.68
N SER A 86 7.65 1.22 -5.97
CA SER A 86 7.21 0.93 -4.60
C SER A 86 5.80 1.44 -4.32
N ILE A 87 5.20 0.85 -3.30
CA ILE A 87 3.93 1.28 -2.72
C ILE A 87 4.24 2.04 -1.44
N LYS A 88 3.68 3.24 -1.32
CA LYS A 88 3.84 4.09 -0.14
C LYS A 88 2.47 4.37 0.46
N VAL A 89 2.41 4.38 1.77
CA VAL A 89 1.15 4.58 2.49
C VAL A 89 1.37 5.46 3.71
N SER A 90 0.32 6.19 4.09
CA SER A 90 0.29 6.94 5.34
C SER A 90 -1.14 7.04 5.84
N ALA A 91 -1.29 7.27 7.14
CA ALA A 91 -2.58 7.54 7.75
C ALA A 91 -2.59 8.98 8.27
N SER A 92 -3.77 9.45 8.65
CA SER A 92 -3.91 10.81 9.20
C SER A 92 -3.28 10.94 10.58
N ASP A 93 -3.09 9.82 11.27
CA ASP A 93 -2.58 9.82 12.64
C ASP A 93 -1.88 8.49 12.93
N ASN A 94 -1.11 8.47 14.01
CA ASN A 94 -0.43 7.26 14.45
C ASN A 94 -1.41 6.34 15.18
N ASN A 95 -1.14 5.02 15.10
CA ASN A 95 -1.84 4.00 15.88
C ASN A 95 -3.33 3.83 15.58
N LEU A 96 -3.79 4.32 14.43
CA LEU A 96 -5.20 4.19 14.04
C LEU A 96 -5.42 3.11 13.00
N MET A 97 -4.44 2.84 12.15
CA MET A 97 -4.65 2.00 10.99
C MET A 97 -3.53 1.02 10.75
N THR A 98 -3.89 -0.11 10.14
CA THR A 98 -2.93 -1.06 9.60
C THR A 98 -3.16 -1.20 8.10
N ALA A 99 -2.13 -1.65 7.39
CA ALA A 99 -2.21 -1.97 5.99
C ALA A 99 -1.65 -3.36 5.73
N PHE A 100 -2.30 -4.10 4.84
CA PHE A 100 -1.85 -5.43 4.44
C PHE A 100 -2.02 -5.56 2.93
N LEU A 101 -0.99 -6.02 2.24
CA LEU A 101 -1.08 -6.21 0.79
C LEU A 101 -0.73 -7.63 0.38
N SER A 102 -1.29 -8.02 -0.75
CA SER A 102 -0.96 -9.26 -1.46
C SER A 102 -0.31 -8.90 -2.79
N VAL A 103 0.77 -9.56 -3.12
CA VAL A 103 1.54 -9.26 -4.32
C VAL A 103 2.02 -10.54 -4.99
N LEU A 104 2.06 -10.52 -6.33
CA LEU A 104 2.69 -11.55 -7.12
C LEU A 104 3.96 -10.96 -7.73
N GLU A 105 5.09 -11.58 -7.44
CA GLU A 105 6.37 -11.23 -8.05
C GLU A 105 6.64 -12.15 -9.22
N VAL A 106 7.01 -11.55 -10.34
CA VAL A 106 7.26 -12.25 -11.59
C VAL A 106 8.71 -12.00 -11.98
N SER A 107 9.44 -13.07 -12.22
CA SER A 107 10.85 -12.95 -12.61
C SER A 107 11.14 -13.58 -13.97
#